data_aeb7bf1b0d71b2b325749f62a0e07314
#
_entry.id   aeb7bf1b0d71b2b325749f62a0e07314
#
_cell.length_a   1.000
_cell.length_b   1.000
_cell.length_c   1.000
_cell.angle_alpha   90.00
_cell.angle_beta   90.00
_cell.angle_gamma   90.00
#
_symmetry.space_group_name_H-M   'P 1'
#
loop_
_entity.id
_entity.type
_entity.pdbx_description
1 polymer ?
#
loop_
_entity_poly.entity_id
_entity_poly.type
_entity_poly.pdbx_seq_one_letter_code
_entity_poly.pdbx_strand_id
1 'polypeptide(L)'
;LSHPFELSFEKKHDVAVGNGYGMTETTALISRAPLEQPPGSVGMRIPYSEIRIVHLDGLEVTQDCPLGESGVILVRGPQVFQGYKSEADNALAWVEDGWFNTGDLGYTDADGYLYISGRAKDLIIRGGHNIDPGLIEEPLNAHPDVVVSTAIGLPDSYTGELPMAYVVKTVGSNISEDELIAHCRSAMSERAAVPKRIEFIEAMPLTAVGKIFRPTLRQRITETVIKELLLEHHIDAQVSSELEKQRGLVLNISGCESDKVSSLKQLVEGFTFTIEIS
;
A
#
# COMPACT_ATOMS: atom_id res chain seq x y z
N LEU A 1 7.72 -11.12 5.51
CA LEU A 1 8.42 -11.80 4.40
C LEU A 1 7.36 -12.44 3.50
N SER A 2 7.61 -12.44 2.18
CA SER A 2 6.74 -13.19 1.27
C SER A 2 7.01 -14.68 1.36
N HIS A 3 5.99 -15.51 1.25
CA HIS A 3 6.13 -16.96 1.29
C HIS A 3 7.13 -17.54 0.25
N PRO A 4 7.16 -17.08 -1.02
CA PRO A 4 8.20 -17.51 -1.97
C PRO A 4 9.63 -17.20 -1.50
N PHE A 5 9.85 -16.08 -0.82
CA PHE A 5 11.14 -15.73 -0.26
C PHE A 5 11.52 -16.68 0.89
N GLU A 6 10.60 -16.98 1.80
CA GLU A 6 10.81 -17.93 2.90
C GLU A 6 11.26 -19.30 2.36
N LEU A 7 10.51 -19.86 1.43
CA LEU A 7 10.85 -21.15 0.80
C LEU A 7 12.21 -21.13 0.09
N SER A 8 12.53 -20.02 -0.60
CA SER A 8 13.82 -19.86 -1.28
C SER A 8 14.98 -19.80 -0.28
N PHE A 9 14.78 -19.08 0.82
CA PHE A 9 15.77 -18.94 1.87
C PHE A 9 16.01 -20.27 2.60
N GLU A 10 14.94 -20.95 3.01
CA GLU A 10 15.00 -22.26 3.66
C GLU A 10 15.73 -23.29 2.79
N LYS A 11 15.34 -23.36 1.51
CA LYS A 11 15.99 -24.26 0.54
C LYS A 11 17.48 -23.97 0.36
N LYS A 12 17.87 -22.68 0.38
CA LYS A 12 19.24 -22.25 0.15
C LYS A 12 20.13 -22.46 1.36
N HIS A 13 19.60 -22.26 2.56
CA HIS A 13 20.39 -22.19 3.80
C HIS A 13 20.13 -23.35 4.77
N ASP A 14 19.18 -24.24 4.47
CA ASP A 14 18.75 -25.34 5.33
C ASP A 14 18.37 -24.87 6.76
N VAL A 15 17.68 -23.72 6.82
CA VAL A 15 17.26 -23.08 8.06
C VAL A 15 15.81 -22.66 7.95
N ALA A 16 14.95 -23.17 8.85
CA ALA A 16 13.55 -22.76 8.91
C ALA A 16 13.41 -21.28 9.32
N VAL A 17 12.52 -20.56 8.63
CA VAL A 17 12.24 -19.15 8.89
C VAL A 17 10.90 -19.03 9.62
N GLY A 18 10.93 -18.55 10.86
CA GLY A 18 9.72 -18.19 11.59
C GLY A 18 9.38 -16.72 11.37
N ASN A 19 8.16 -16.47 10.92
CA ASN A 19 7.63 -15.12 10.72
C ASN A 19 7.04 -14.55 12.02
N GLY A 20 6.93 -13.24 12.12
CA GLY A 20 6.27 -12.54 13.22
C GLY A 20 5.80 -11.17 12.77
N TYR A 21 4.82 -10.65 13.49
CA TYR A 21 4.26 -9.33 13.23
C TYR A 21 4.30 -8.47 14.48
N GLY A 22 4.65 -7.22 14.29
CA GLY A 22 4.68 -6.22 15.33
C GLY A 22 5.23 -4.89 14.84
N MET A 23 5.20 -3.92 15.73
CA MET A 23 5.59 -2.54 15.46
C MET A 23 6.18 -1.91 16.72
N THR A 24 6.77 -0.73 16.60
CA THR A 24 7.36 0.01 17.72
C THR A 24 6.33 0.26 18.82
N GLU A 25 5.12 0.59 18.45
CA GLU A 25 3.98 0.88 19.31
C GLU A 25 3.52 -0.33 20.13
N THR A 26 3.91 -1.53 19.75
CA THR A 26 3.60 -2.78 20.47
C THR A 26 4.84 -3.45 21.08
N THR A 27 5.88 -2.68 21.33
CA THR A 27 7.13 -3.16 21.93
C THR A 27 7.68 -4.37 21.16
N ALA A 28 7.68 -4.27 19.82
CA ALA A 28 8.15 -5.21 18.81
C ALA A 28 7.20 -6.33 18.39
N LEU A 29 6.35 -6.90 19.25
CA LEU A 29 5.57 -8.10 18.89
C LEU A 29 4.06 -7.96 19.17
N ILE A 30 3.27 -8.43 18.22
CA ILE A 30 1.82 -8.70 18.31
C ILE A 30 1.58 -10.19 18.16
N SER A 31 2.25 -10.81 17.16
CA SER A 31 2.16 -12.25 16.92
C SER A 31 3.53 -12.84 16.64
N ARG A 32 3.64 -14.14 16.86
CA ARG A 32 4.85 -14.92 16.58
C ARG A 32 4.47 -16.29 16.02
N ALA A 33 5.19 -16.68 15.02
CA ALA A 33 5.05 -18.01 14.44
C ALA A 33 5.89 -19.05 15.17
N PRO A 34 5.37 -20.26 15.40
CA PRO A 34 6.18 -21.44 15.61
C PRO A 34 6.97 -21.75 14.32
N LEU A 35 8.02 -22.58 14.41
CA LEU A 35 8.79 -23.00 13.23
C LEU A 35 7.95 -23.73 12.18
N GLU A 36 6.93 -24.47 12.63
CA GLU A 36 5.94 -25.10 11.77
C GLU A 36 4.66 -24.23 11.78
N GLN A 37 4.53 -23.39 10.77
CA GLN A 37 3.39 -22.48 10.62
C GLN A 37 2.76 -22.64 9.22
N PRO A 38 1.46 -22.31 9.07
CA PRO A 38 0.85 -22.22 7.75
C PRO A 38 1.57 -21.18 6.88
N PRO A 39 1.81 -21.47 5.59
CA PRO A 39 2.45 -20.56 4.67
C PRO A 39 1.81 -19.16 4.63
N GLY A 40 2.63 -18.11 4.65
CA GLY A 40 2.17 -16.71 4.63
C GLY A 40 1.62 -16.17 5.94
N SER A 41 1.46 -17.02 6.98
CA SER A 41 1.07 -16.59 8.31
C SER A 41 2.20 -15.80 8.99
N VAL A 42 1.82 -14.88 9.88
CA VAL A 42 2.72 -14.22 10.83
C VAL A 42 2.58 -14.78 12.24
N GLY A 43 2.01 -15.97 12.34
CA GLY A 43 1.86 -16.71 13.58
C GLY A 43 0.61 -16.35 14.38
N MET A 44 0.61 -16.78 15.63
CA MET A 44 -0.47 -16.55 16.59
C MET A 44 -0.14 -15.36 17.51
N ARG A 45 -1.18 -14.73 18.07
CA ARG A 45 -1.02 -13.67 19.05
C ARG A 45 -0.13 -14.11 20.22
N ILE A 46 0.72 -13.22 20.70
CA ILE A 46 1.51 -13.49 21.91
C ILE A 46 0.62 -13.51 23.18
N PRO A 47 1.05 -14.15 24.26
CA PRO A 47 0.33 -14.14 25.54
C PRO A 47 -0.02 -12.71 26.00
N TYR A 48 -1.23 -12.55 26.56
CA TYR A 48 -1.79 -11.28 27.03
C TYR A 48 -2.06 -10.22 25.95
N SER A 49 -1.81 -10.51 24.68
CA SER A 49 -2.23 -9.69 23.55
C SER A 49 -3.62 -10.09 23.08
N GLU A 50 -4.45 -9.11 22.82
CA GLU A 50 -5.75 -9.29 22.17
C GLU A 50 -5.68 -8.70 20.78
N ILE A 51 -6.29 -9.37 19.80
CA ILE A 51 -6.36 -8.94 18.40
C ILE A 51 -7.84 -8.96 17.99
N ARG A 52 -8.30 -7.91 17.33
CA ARG A 52 -9.58 -7.85 16.62
C ARG A 52 -9.33 -7.48 15.19
N ILE A 53 -10.09 -8.07 14.29
CA ILE A 53 -10.11 -7.70 12.87
C ILE A 53 -11.47 -7.05 12.63
N VAL A 54 -11.48 -5.80 12.17
CA VAL A 54 -12.71 -5.00 12.12
C VAL A 54 -12.82 -4.18 10.85
N HIS A 55 -14.06 -3.83 10.48
CA HIS A 55 -14.32 -2.72 9.57
C HIS A 55 -14.41 -1.41 10.36
N LEU A 56 -13.77 -0.36 9.84
CA LEU A 56 -13.83 0.99 10.39
C LEU A 56 -14.51 1.95 9.43
N ASP A 57 -15.34 2.85 9.98
CA ASP A 57 -15.72 4.10 9.33
C ASP A 57 -15.07 5.25 10.11
N GLY A 58 -14.02 5.85 9.54
CA GLY A 58 -13.13 6.73 10.29
C GLY A 58 -12.47 5.99 11.46
N LEU A 59 -12.85 6.32 12.69
CA LEU A 59 -12.38 5.67 13.93
C LEU A 59 -13.47 4.82 14.61
N GLU A 60 -14.66 4.76 14.06
CA GLU A 60 -15.77 3.98 14.58
C GLU A 60 -15.67 2.54 14.09
N VAL A 61 -15.73 1.58 15.02
CA VAL A 61 -15.82 0.16 14.66
C VAL A 61 -17.26 -0.13 14.24
N THR A 62 -17.44 -0.47 12.97
CA THR A 62 -18.77 -0.76 12.42
C THR A 62 -19.13 -2.24 12.58
N GLN A 63 -18.14 -3.12 12.45
CA GLN A 63 -18.36 -4.57 12.52
C GLN A 63 -17.04 -5.31 12.79
N ASP A 64 -17.10 -6.43 13.53
CA ASP A 64 -16.04 -7.43 13.56
C ASP A 64 -16.08 -8.28 12.28
N CYS A 65 -14.91 -8.51 11.68
CA CYS A 65 -14.80 -9.34 10.49
C CYS A 65 -14.93 -10.83 10.84
N PRO A 66 -15.67 -11.61 10.05
CA PRO A 66 -15.65 -13.07 10.12
C PRO A 66 -14.24 -13.63 9.92
N LEU A 67 -14.01 -14.87 10.36
CA LEU A 67 -12.75 -15.58 10.12
C LEU A 67 -12.46 -15.67 8.61
N GLY A 68 -11.23 -15.39 8.22
CA GLY A 68 -10.78 -15.36 6.83
C GLY A 68 -11.12 -14.08 6.06
N GLU A 69 -11.90 -13.17 6.65
CA GLU A 69 -12.19 -11.87 6.04
C GLU A 69 -11.17 -10.82 6.50
N SER A 70 -10.62 -10.07 5.55
CA SER A 70 -9.62 -9.02 5.83
C SER A 70 -10.28 -7.74 6.34
N GLY A 71 -9.71 -7.19 7.41
CA GLY A 71 -10.09 -5.91 7.99
C GLY A 71 -8.92 -5.24 8.69
N VAL A 72 -9.18 -4.11 9.34
CA VAL A 72 -8.17 -3.40 10.13
C VAL A 72 -7.82 -4.19 11.39
N ILE A 73 -6.54 -4.36 11.62
CA ILE A 73 -6.02 -5.05 12.80
C ILE A 73 -5.99 -4.08 13.97
N LEU A 74 -6.79 -4.36 14.97
CA LEU A 74 -6.75 -3.68 16.26
C LEU A 74 -6.03 -4.55 17.28
N VAL A 75 -5.25 -3.92 18.16
CA VAL A 75 -4.48 -4.60 19.20
C VAL A 75 -4.72 -3.96 20.55
N ARG A 76 -4.87 -4.79 21.58
CA ARG A 76 -4.90 -4.37 22.98
C ARG A 76 -4.05 -5.31 23.83
N GLY A 77 -3.35 -4.76 24.84
CA GLY A 77 -2.56 -5.56 25.75
C GLY A 77 -1.43 -4.76 26.41
N PRO A 78 -0.72 -5.38 27.37
CA PRO A 78 0.32 -4.70 28.14
C PRO A 78 1.54 -4.30 27.33
N GLN A 79 1.73 -4.87 26.14
CA GLN A 79 2.82 -4.54 25.22
C GLN A 79 2.55 -3.27 24.40
N VAL A 80 1.30 -2.79 24.35
CA VAL A 80 0.94 -1.58 23.61
C VAL A 80 1.42 -0.36 24.38
N PHE A 81 2.08 0.58 23.68
CA PHE A 81 2.56 1.82 24.28
C PHE A 81 1.37 2.68 24.80
N GLN A 82 1.68 3.70 25.60
CA GLN A 82 0.63 4.55 26.18
C GLN A 82 0.21 5.71 25.25
N GLY A 83 0.90 5.91 24.15
CA GLY A 83 0.57 6.93 23.14
C GLY A 83 1.78 7.68 22.60
N TYR A 84 1.51 8.47 21.57
CA TYR A 84 2.47 9.39 20.94
C TYR A 84 2.62 10.67 21.78
N LYS A 85 3.70 11.42 21.50
CA LYS A 85 3.90 12.75 22.09
C LYS A 85 2.91 13.80 21.56
N SER A 86 2.39 13.61 20.35
CA SER A 86 1.42 14.47 19.70
C SER A 86 0.00 14.04 20.02
N GLU A 87 -0.82 14.93 20.55
CA GLU A 87 -2.25 14.68 20.81
C GLU A 87 -3.02 14.41 19.50
N ALA A 88 -2.65 15.10 18.41
CA ALA A 88 -3.27 14.87 17.11
C ALA A 88 -2.98 13.47 16.56
N ASP A 89 -1.75 12.95 16.75
CA ASP A 89 -1.39 11.60 16.35
C ASP A 89 -2.11 10.56 17.25
N ASN A 90 -2.30 10.86 18.54
CA ASN A 90 -3.07 10.00 19.47
C ASN A 90 -4.55 9.93 19.10
N ALA A 91 -5.16 11.04 18.71
CA ALA A 91 -6.56 11.08 18.32
C ALA A 91 -6.89 10.18 17.12
N LEU A 92 -5.90 9.81 16.31
CA LEU A 92 -6.04 8.93 15.14
C LEU A 92 -5.59 7.49 15.40
N ALA A 93 -4.95 7.24 16.55
CA ALA A 93 -4.33 5.95 16.84
C ALA A 93 -5.19 5.02 17.68
N TRP A 94 -6.17 5.56 18.38
CA TRP A 94 -6.99 4.80 19.32
C TRP A 94 -8.45 4.80 18.87
N VAL A 95 -9.04 3.63 18.93
CA VAL A 95 -10.47 3.42 18.74
C VAL A 95 -11.12 3.06 20.09
N GLU A 96 -12.39 2.68 20.10
CA GLU A 96 -13.16 2.37 21.30
C GLU A 96 -12.41 1.46 22.32
N ASP A 97 -12.69 1.62 23.60
CA ASP A 97 -12.25 0.74 24.70
C ASP A 97 -10.72 0.50 24.77
N GLY A 98 -9.90 1.46 24.31
CA GLY A 98 -8.45 1.38 24.38
C GLY A 98 -7.81 0.40 23.40
N TRP A 99 -8.48 0.13 22.27
CA TRP A 99 -7.90 -0.60 21.17
C TRP A 99 -6.99 0.30 20.33
N PHE A 100 -5.78 -0.15 20.12
CA PHE A 100 -4.82 0.53 19.25
C PHE A 100 -5.05 0.12 17.80
N ASN A 101 -5.24 1.11 16.92
CA ASN A 101 -5.35 0.93 15.49
C ASN A 101 -3.95 0.84 14.87
N THR A 102 -3.57 -0.34 14.39
CA THR A 102 -2.25 -0.56 13.78
C THR A 102 -2.11 0.10 12.40
N GLY A 103 -3.22 0.39 11.74
CA GLY A 103 -3.27 0.82 10.35
C GLY A 103 -2.91 -0.28 9.36
N ASP A 104 -2.65 -1.50 9.83
CA ASP A 104 -2.40 -2.66 8.99
C ASP A 104 -3.71 -3.45 8.79
N LEU A 105 -3.81 -4.12 7.65
CA LEU A 105 -4.92 -4.99 7.28
C LEU A 105 -4.51 -6.44 7.40
N GLY A 106 -5.48 -7.29 7.77
CA GLY A 106 -5.24 -8.72 7.86
C GLY A 106 -6.47 -9.48 8.26
N TYR A 107 -6.32 -10.78 8.43
CA TYR A 107 -7.38 -11.68 8.86
C TYR A 107 -6.80 -12.78 9.77
N THR A 108 -7.69 -13.45 10.49
CA THR A 108 -7.35 -14.66 11.24
C THR A 108 -8.08 -15.86 10.64
N ASP A 109 -7.42 -17.02 10.64
CA ASP A 109 -8.05 -18.28 10.28
C ASP A 109 -8.73 -18.95 11.48
N ALA A 110 -9.31 -20.14 11.24
CA ALA A 110 -10.02 -20.90 12.26
C ALA A 110 -9.11 -21.45 13.38
N ASP A 111 -7.82 -21.58 13.11
CA ASP A 111 -6.82 -22.06 14.07
C ASP A 111 -6.19 -20.91 14.85
N GLY A 112 -6.53 -19.65 14.52
CA GLY A 112 -6.06 -18.42 15.17
C GLY A 112 -4.73 -17.90 14.65
N TYR A 113 -4.27 -18.35 13.49
CA TYR A 113 -3.13 -17.76 12.80
C TYR A 113 -3.52 -16.43 12.17
N LEU A 114 -2.64 -15.45 12.31
CA LEU A 114 -2.78 -14.11 11.73
C LEU A 114 -2.07 -14.03 10.38
N TYR A 115 -2.73 -13.40 9.42
CA TYR A 115 -2.21 -13.10 8.09
C TYR A 115 -2.31 -11.60 7.85
N ILE A 116 -1.22 -10.99 7.37
CA ILE A 116 -1.18 -9.57 7.01
C ILE A 116 -1.46 -9.46 5.52
N SER A 117 -2.52 -8.73 5.16
CA SER A 117 -2.87 -8.47 3.76
C SER A 117 -2.30 -7.15 3.23
N GLY A 118 -2.06 -6.15 4.08
CA GLY A 118 -1.50 -4.89 3.61
C GLY A 118 -1.57 -3.78 4.65
N ARG A 119 -1.64 -2.52 4.15
CA ARG A 119 -1.87 -1.32 4.98
C ARG A 119 -3.07 -0.56 4.50
N ALA A 120 -3.92 -0.12 5.42
CA ALA A 120 -5.12 0.64 5.09
C ALA A 120 -4.82 1.89 4.23
N LYS A 121 -3.74 2.62 4.56
CA LYS A 121 -3.30 3.81 3.81
C LYS A 121 -2.63 3.52 2.46
N ASP A 122 -2.25 2.28 2.20
CA ASP A 122 -1.59 1.87 0.95
C ASP A 122 -2.58 1.23 -0.03
N LEU A 123 -3.84 0.96 0.40
CA LEU A 123 -4.88 0.47 -0.49
C LEU A 123 -5.03 1.36 -1.72
N ILE A 124 -5.29 0.73 -2.84
CA ILE A 124 -5.63 1.40 -4.08
C ILE A 124 -7.15 1.50 -4.14
N ILE A 125 -7.69 2.71 -4.12
CA ILE A 125 -9.13 2.95 -4.02
C ILE A 125 -9.70 3.21 -5.41
N ARG A 126 -10.21 2.17 -6.05
CA ARG A 126 -10.78 2.23 -7.38
C ARG A 126 -12.30 2.29 -7.33
N GLY A 127 -12.88 3.47 -7.46
CA GLY A 127 -14.36 3.63 -7.47
C GLY A 127 -15.02 3.11 -6.19
N GLY A 128 -14.38 3.28 -5.04
CA GLY A 128 -14.84 2.76 -3.74
C GLY A 128 -14.45 1.29 -3.46
N HIS A 129 -13.85 0.59 -4.43
CA HIS A 129 -13.34 -0.75 -4.23
C HIS A 129 -11.88 -0.70 -3.74
N ASN A 130 -11.61 -1.30 -2.59
CA ASN A 130 -10.30 -1.35 -1.96
C ASN A 130 -9.49 -2.52 -2.52
N ILE A 131 -8.40 -2.23 -3.23
CA ILE A 131 -7.49 -3.22 -3.80
C ILE A 131 -6.21 -3.23 -2.98
N ASP A 132 -5.85 -4.41 -2.47
CA ASP A 132 -4.58 -4.62 -1.78
C ASP A 132 -3.43 -4.62 -2.80
N PRO A 133 -2.39 -3.79 -2.63
CA PRO A 133 -1.19 -3.83 -3.45
C PRO A 133 -0.53 -5.20 -3.53
N GLY A 134 -0.59 -6.00 -2.47
CA GLY A 134 -0.04 -7.36 -2.41
C GLY A 134 -0.59 -8.28 -3.50
N LEU A 135 -1.87 -8.16 -3.85
CA LEU A 135 -2.49 -8.94 -4.93
C LEU A 135 -1.80 -8.74 -6.29
N ILE A 136 -1.19 -7.57 -6.49
CA ILE A 136 -0.47 -7.20 -7.71
C ILE A 136 1.01 -7.54 -7.58
N GLU A 137 1.58 -7.26 -6.41
CA GLU A 137 3.01 -7.45 -6.13
C GLU A 137 3.40 -8.94 -6.12
N GLU A 138 2.56 -9.83 -5.59
CA GLU A 138 2.85 -11.26 -5.52
C GLU A 138 3.06 -11.90 -6.91
N PRO A 139 2.12 -11.80 -7.87
CA PRO A 139 2.33 -12.38 -9.19
C PRO A 139 3.49 -11.71 -9.94
N LEU A 140 3.69 -10.38 -9.79
CA LEU A 140 4.83 -9.70 -10.42
C LEU A 140 6.16 -10.20 -9.85
N ASN A 141 6.29 -10.31 -8.53
CA ASN A 141 7.52 -10.78 -7.88
C ASN A 141 7.80 -12.27 -8.10
N ALA A 142 6.78 -13.06 -8.49
CA ALA A 142 6.95 -14.46 -8.89
C ALA A 142 7.48 -14.61 -10.32
N HIS A 143 7.46 -13.53 -11.13
CA HIS A 143 7.94 -13.58 -12.51
C HIS A 143 9.47 -13.57 -12.57
N PRO A 144 10.14 -14.45 -13.37
CA PRO A 144 11.61 -14.59 -13.40
C PRO A 144 12.34 -13.33 -13.86
N ASP A 145 11.70 -12.48 -14.65
CA ASP A 145 12.25 -11.22 -15.16
C ASP A 145 12.06 -10.03 -14.21
N VAL A 146 11.47 -10.23 -13.04
CA VAL A 146 11.23 -9.20 -12.03
C VAL A 146 12.14 -9.42 -10.81
N VAL A 147 12.91 -8.41 -10.47
CA VAL A 147 13.71 -8.39 -9.23
C VAL A 147 12.83 -8.00 -8.04
N VAL A 148 12.05 -6.93 -8.21
CA VAL A 148 11.12 -6.43 -7.20
C VAL A 148 10.08 -5.54 -7.86
N SER A 149 8.86 -5.62 -7.36
CA SER A 149 7.76 -4.74 -7.75
C SER A 149 7.12 -4.05 -6.53
N THR A 150 6.43 -2.96 -6.78
CA THR A 150 5.52 -2.35 -5.81
C THR A 150 4.33 -1.73 -6.52
N ALA A 151 3.14 -1.99 -6.00
CA ALA A 151 1.90 -1.47 -6.54
C ALA A 151 1.43 -0.23 -5.76
N ILE A 152 0.85 0.71 -6.50
CA ILE A 152 0.26 1.94 -5.99
C ILE A 152 -0.96 2.34 -6.82
N GLY A 153 -1.73 3.30 -6.33
CA GLY A 153 -2.78 3.95 -7.10
C GLY A 153 -2.20 4.87 -8.18
N LEU A 154 -2.62 4.66 -9.43
CA LEU A 154 -2.48 5.60 -10.54
C LEU A 154 -3.63 6.60 -10.42
N PRO A 155 -3.39 7.90 -10.27
CA PRO A 155 -4.47 8.89 -10.22
C PRO A 155 -5.39 8.82 -11.44
N ASP A 156 -6.69 8.80 -11.19
CA ASP A 156 -7.72 8.75 -12.22
C ASP A 156 -8.90 9.64 -11.82
N SER A 157 -9.29 10.58 -12.68
CA SER A 157 -10.32 11.58 -12.39
C SER A 157 -11.73 11.01 -12.23
N TYR A 158 -11.99 9.79 -12.71
CA TYR A 158 -13.31 9.14 -12.66
C TYR A 158 -13.44 8.13 -11.51
N THR A 159 -12.41 7.29 -11.31
CA THR A 159 -12.45 6.24 -10.30
C THR A 159 -11.66 6.59 -9.03
N GLY A 160 -11.03 7.75 -8.98
CA GLY A 160 -10.08 8.16 -7.95
C GLY A 160 -8.69 7.56 -8.20
N GLU A 161 -8.58 6.24 -8.22
CA GLU A 161 -7.34 5.53 -8.53
C GLU A 161 -7.58 4.32 -9.44
N LEU A 162 -6.57 3.98 -10.22
CA LEU A 162 -6.45 2.72 -10.96
C LEU A 162 -5.22 1.96 -10.44
N PRO A 163 -5.22 0.62 -10.45
CA PRO A 163 -4.04 -0.14 -10.06
C PRO A 163 -2.90 0.03 -11.06
N MET A 164 -1.69 0.30 -10.56
CA MET A 164 -0.46 0.31 -11.32
C MET A 164 0.69 -0.27 -10.51
N ALA A 165 1.80 -0.60 -11.16
CA ALA A 165 3.01 -1.04 -10.49
C ALA A 165 4.28 -0.38 -11.04
N TYR A 166 5.25 -0.17 -10.15
CA TYR A 166 6.64 0.03 -10.51
C TYR A 166 7.39 -1.29 -10.45
N VAL A 167 8.25 -1.55 -11.41
CA VAL A 167 9.00 -2.81 -11.53
C VAL A 167 10.48 -2.54 -11.79
N VAL A 168 11.34 -3.22 -11.04
CA VAL A 168 12.77 -3.34 -11.34
C VAL A 168 12.97 -4.66 -12.06
N LYS A 169 13.47 -4.62 -13.30
CA LYS A 169 13.71 -5.81 -14.12
C LYS A 169 15.01 -6.51 -13.76
N THR A 170 15.04 -7.81 -13.99
CA THR A 170 16.29 -8.58 -14.00
C THR A 170 17.24 -8.04 -15.07
N VAL A 171 18.53 -7.99 -14.78
CA VAL A 171 19.56 -7.49 -15.71
C VAL A 171 19.52 -8.30 -17.01
N GLY A 172 19.40 -7.59 -18.14
CA GLY A 172 19.31 -8.20 -19.47
C GLY A 172 17.90 -8.63 -19.90
N SER A 173 16.88 -8.46 -19.05
CA SER A 173 15.49 -8.74 -19.44
C SER A 173 14.96 -7.68 -20.41
N ASN A 174 14.26 -8.15 -21.45
CA ASN A 174 13.53 -7.34 -22.41
C ASN A 174 12.02 -7.39 -22.22
N ILE A 175 11.55 -7.93 -21.07
CA ILE A 175 10.13 -8.02 -20.77
C ILE A 175 9.45 -6.66 -20.94
N SER A 176 8.30 -6.66 -21.61
CA SER A 176 7.48 -5.47 -21.83
C SER A 176 6.43 -5.29 -20.73
N GLU A 177 5.85 -4.10 -20.66
CA GLU A 177 4.71 -3.79 -19.81
C GLU A 177 3.53 -4.71 -20.10
N ASP A 178 3.16 -4.85 -21.39
CA ASP A 178 2.02 -5.68 -21.82
C ASP A 178 2.15 -7.15 -21.41
N GLU A 179 3.35 -7.72 -21.49
CA GLU A 179 3.62 -9.09 -21.08
C GLU A 179 3.44 -9.28 -19.58
N LEU A 180 3.91 -8.34 -18.75
CA LEU A 180 3.69 -8.38 -17.31
C LEU A 180 2.23 -8.15 -16.93
N ILE A 181 1.51 -7.26 -17.61
CA ILE A 181 0.06 -7.07 -17.41
C ILE A 181 -0.70 -8.35 -17.80
N ALA A 182 -0.33 -9.00 -18.90
CA ALA A 182 -0.94 -10.27 -19.31
C ALA A 182 -0.64 -11.37 -18.28
N HIS A 183 0.57 -11.43 -17.74
CA HIS A 183 0.94 -12.34 -16.66
C HIS A 183 0.07 -12.12 -15.42
N CYS A 184 -0.06 -10.89 -14.93
CA CYS A 184 -0.95 -10.54 -13.82
C CYS A 184 -2.40 -10.97 -14.10
N ARG A 185 -2.90 -10.69 -15.32
CA ARG A 185 -4.27 -11.05 -15.72
C ARG A 185 -4.53 -12.56 -15.68
N SER A 186 -3.52 -13.37 -15.97
CA SER A 186 -3.63 -14.83 -15.93
C SER A 186 -3.52 -15.41 -14.51
N ALA A 187 -2.71 -14.78 -13.67
CA ALA A 187 -2.42 -15.26 -12.32
C ALA A 187 -3.44 -14.79 -11.27
N MET A 188 -4.13 -13.65 -11.51
CA MET A 188 -5.03 -13.02 -10.55
C MET A 188 -6.48 -13.42 -10.78
N SER A 189 -7.19 -13.74 -9.68
CA SER A 189 -8.65 -13.97 -9.68
C SER A 189 -9.43 -12.65 -9.74
N GLU A 190 -8.91 -11.60 -9.09
CA GLU A 190 -9.55 -10.29 -9.01
C GLU A 190 -9.23 -9.42 -10.22
N ARG A 191 -10.20 -9.32 -11.14
CA ARG A 191 -10.02 -8.56 -12.39
C ARG A 191 -9.87 -7.04 -12.20
N ALA A 192 -10.44 -6.50 -11.13
CA ALA A 192 -10.34 -5.08 -10.81
C ALA A 192 -8.92 -4.67 -10.41
N ALA A 193 -8.15 -5.59 -9.85
CA ALA A 193 -6.79 -5.39 -9.38
C ALA A 193 -5.72 -5.51 -10.49
N VAL A 194 -6.08 -6.02 -11.69
CA VAL A 194 -5.10 -6.11 -12.79
C VAL A 194 -4.55 -4.72 -13.12
N PRO A 195 -3.21 -4.51 -13.08
CA PRO A 195 -2.61 -3.21 -13.29
C PRO A 195 -2.96 -2.65 -14.67
N LYS A 196 -3.19 -1.34 -14.73
CA LYS A 196 -3.46 -0.58 -15.95
C LYS A 196 -2.21 0.01 -16.56
N ARG A 197 -1.16 0.15 -15.76
CA ARG A 197 0.15 0.68 -16.15
C ARG A 197 1.25 -0.01 -15.33
N ILE A 198 2.36 -0.34 -15.97
CA ILE A 198 3.58 -0.78 -15.31
C ILE A 198 4.72 0.14 -15.78
N GLU A 199 5.40 0.76 -14.84
CA GLU A 199 6.60 1.55 -15.13
C GLU A 199 7.85 0.82 -14.67
N PHE A 200 8.85 0.75 -15.57
CA PHE A 200 10.16 0.21 -15.22
C PHE A 200 11.04 1.30 -14.62
N ILE A 201 11.69 0.96 -13.52
CA ILE A 201 12.65 1.83 -12.84
C ILE A 201 13.94 1.07 -12.54
N GLU A 202 15.05 1.80 -12.43
CA GLU A 202 16.36 1.19 -12.14
C GLU A 202 16.46 0.67 -10.70
N ALA A 203 15.89 1.40 -9.74
CA ALA A 203 15.88 1.03 -8.33
C ALA A 203 14.64 1.57 -7.62
N MET A 204 14.14 0.82 -6.63
CA MET A 204 13.09 1.30 -5.74
C MET A 204 13.61 2.37 -4.77
N PRO A 205 12.86 3.45 -4.53
CA PRO A 205 13.19 4.35 -3.44
C PRO A 205 13.01 3.64 -2.10
N LEU A 206 14.03 3.73 -1.24
CA LEU A 206 14.04 3.04 0.05
C LEU A 206 14.09 4.03 1.21
N THR A 207 13.46 3.65 2.33
CA THR A 207 13.66 4.31 3.62
C THR A 207 15.06 4.01 4.16
N ALA A 208 15.51 4.74 5.18
CA ALA A 208 16.79 4.51 5.85
C ALA A 208 16.95 3.07 6.40
N VAL A 209 15.86 2.36 6.62
CA VAL A 209 15.84 0.97 7.09
C VAL A 209 15.59 -0.06 5.97
N GLY A 210 15.69 0.37 4.70
CA GLY A 210 15.63 -0.52 3.54
C GLY A 210 14.22 -0.94 3.10
N LYS A 211 13.15 -0.30 3.61
CA LYS A 211 11.77 -0.55 3.14
C LYS A 211 11.44 0.35 1.95
N ILE A 212 10.64 -0.15 0.99
CA ILE A 212 10.18 0.64 -0.15
C ILE A 212 9.38 1.87 0.34
N PHE A 213 9.76 3.04 -0.16
CA PHE A 213 9.14 4.31 0.21
C PHE A 213 8.12 4.72 -0.86
N ARG A 214 6.91 4.15 -0.79
CA ARG A 214 5.80 4.39 -1.72
C ARG A 214 5.42 5.88 -1.91
N PRO A 215 5.51 6.78 -0.90
CA PRO A 215 5.16 8.17 -1.12
C PRO A 215 5.92 8.86 -2.25
N THR A 216 7.21 8.60 -2.43
CA THR A 216 7.98 9.14 -3.57
C THR A 216 7.47 8.63 -4.92
N LEU A 217 7.04 7.36 -4.98
CA LEU A 217 6.48 6.78 -6.20
C LEU A 217 5.11 7.38 -6.53
N ARG A 218 4.28 7.63 -5.50
CA ARG A 218 3.00 8.34 -5.64
C ARG A 218 3.21 9.78 -6.14
N GLN A 219 4.18 10.53 -5.59
CA GLN A 219 4.55 11.85 -6.10
C GLN A 219 4.90 11.79 -7.59
N ARG A 220 5.81 10.90 -7.95
CA ARG A 220 6.28 10.74 -9.33
C ARG A 220 5.15 10.46 -10.31
N ILE A 221 4.27 9.49 -10.00
CA ILE A 221 3.19 9.15 -10.92
C ILE A 221 2.14 10.25 -10.99
N THR A 222 1.83 10.93 -9.88
CA THR A 222 0.90 12.06 -9.87
C THR A 222 1.39 13.19 -10.77
N GLU A 223 2.67 13.56 -10.65
CA GLU A 223 3.26 14.56 -11.56
C GLU A 223 3.23 14.11 -13.02
N THR A 224 3.52 12.83 -13.29
CA THR A 224 3.52 12.27 -14.64
C THR A 224 2.11 12.34 -15.26
N VAL A 225 1.09 11.87 -14.54
CA VAL A 225 -0.31 11.91 -15.02
C VAL A 225 -0.77 13.33 -15.32
N ILE A 226 -0.47 14.29 -14.44
CA ILE A 226 -0.87 15.67 -14.68
C ILE A 226 -0.08 16.29 -15.83
N LYS A 227 1.21 16.01 -15.97
CA LYS A 227 2.02 16.47 -17.12
C LYS A 227 1.48 15.89 -18.46
N GLU A 228 1.13 14.61 -18.47
CA GLU A 228 0.50 13.95 -19.63
C GLU A 228 -0.84 14.61 -19.97
N LEU A 229 -1.69 14.87 -18.96
CA LEU A 229 -2.98 15.55 -19.11
C LEU A 229 -2.84 16.98 -19.66
N LEU A 230 -1.90 17.76 -19.12
CA LEU A 230 -1.63 19.12 -19.59
C LEU A 230 -1.14 19.13 -21.05
N LEU A 231 -0.28 18.19 -21.40
CA LEU A 231 0.23 18.04 -22.76
C LEU A 231 -0.90 17.70 -23.76
N GLU A 232 -1.79 16.78 -23.40
CA GLU A 232 -2.95 16.38 -24.20
C GLU A 232 -3.88 17.58 -24.50
N HIS A 233 -4.06 18.44 -23.51
CA HIS A 233 -4.90 19.65 -23.63
C HIS A 233 -4.13 20.90 -24.08
N HIS A 234 -2.89 20.77 -24.51
CA HIS A 234 -2.04 21.89 -24.98
C HIS A 234 -1.93 23.03 -23.98
N ILE A 235 -1.85 22.71 -22.69
CA ILE A 235 -1.63 23.66 -21.60
C ILE A 235 -0.15 23.60 -21.21
N ASP A 236 0.55 24.74 -21.38
CA ASP A 236 1.93 24.89 -20.91
C ASP A 236 1.91 25.35 -19.45
N ALA A 237 2.43 24.51 -18.54
CA ALA A 237 2.56 24.81 -17.12
C ALA A 237 3.62 23.92 -16.48
N GLN A 238 4.21 24.40 -15.40
CA GLN A 238 5.15 23.64 -14.60
C GLN A 238 4.39 22.87 -13.50
N VAL A 239 4.74 21.59 -13.33
CA VAL A 239 4.13 20.70 -12.32
C VAL A 239 5.21 20.21 -11.37
N SER A 240 4.98 20.40 -10.09
CA SER A 240 5.79 19.88 -9.00
C SER A 240 4.88 19.37 -7.87
N SER A 241 5.40 18.51 -7.02
CA SER A 241 4.64 18.00 -5.87
C SER A 241 5.48 17.96 -4.60
N GLU A 242 4.82 18.06 -3.47
CA GLU A 242 5.42 17.92 -2.15
C GLU A 242 4.55 17.10 -1.21
N LEU A 243 5.21 16.47 -0.23
CA LEU A 243 4.54 15.69 0.81
C LEU A 243 4.46 16.49 2.08
N GLU A 244 3.27 16.97 2.40
CA GLU A 244 3.02 17.71 3.63
C GLU A 244 2.46 16.78 4.72
N LYS A 245 2.89 17.03 5.97
CA LYS A 245 2.47 16.20 7.10
C LYS A 245 0.96 16.22 7.36
N GLN A 246 0.30 17.36 7.11
CA GLN A 246 -1.14 17.54 7.39
C GLN A 246 -2.02 17.35 6.15
N ARG A 247 -1.56 17.77 4.98
CA ARG A 247 -2.35 17.76 3.74
C ARG A 247 -2.04 16.58 2.82
N GLY A 248 -1.03 15.76 3.18
CA GLY A 248 -0.59 14.64 2.33
C GLY A 248 0.14 15.13 1.08
N LEU A 249 -0.20 14.55 -0.08
CA LEU A 249 0.36 14.94 -1.36
C LEU A 249 -0.29 16.25 -1.84
N VAL A 250 0.51 17.28 -2.04
CA VAL A 250 0.12 18.57 -2.61
C VAL A 250 0.81 18.73 -3.94
N LEU A 251 0.04 18.97 -4.99
CA LEU A 251 0.52 19.22 -6.34
C LEU A 251 0.44 20.73 -6.65
N ASN A 252 1.56 21.29 -7.10
CA ASN A 252 1.67 22.69 -7.48
C ASN A 252 1.74 22.80 -9.01
N ILE A 253 0.82 23.56 -9.61
CA ILE A 253 0.82 23.89 -11.04
C ILE A 253 1.02 25.39 -11.18
N SER A 254 2.07 25.80 -11.90
CA SER A 254 2.42 27.22 -12.05
C SER A 254 2.77 27.58 -13.50
N GLY A 255 2.69 28.87 -13.83
CA GLY A 255 3.05 29.38 -15.15
C GLY A 255 2.01 29.14 -16.24
N CYS A 256 0.77 28.75 -15.87
CA CYS A 256 -0.33 28.61 -16.83
C CYS A 256 -0.79 29.98 -17.35
N GLU A 257 -1.06 30.08 -18.65
CA GLU A 257 -1.66 31.28 -19.27
C GLU A 257 -3.01 31.59 -18.66
N SER A 258 -3.26 32.88 -18.38
CA SER A 258 -4.47 33.33 -17.62
C SER A 258 -5.80 32.93 -18.26
N ASP A 259 -5.86 32.81 -19.58
CA ASP A 259 -7.05 32.38 -20.35
C ASP A 259 -7.30 30.86 -20.23
N LYS A 260 -6.27 30.08 -19.91
CA LYS A 260 -6.35 28.63 -19.73
C LYS A 260 -6.59 28.15 -18.29
N VAL A 261 -6.47 29.05 -17.30
CA VAL A 261 -6.63 28.70 -15.88
C VAL A 261 -7.99 28.08 -15.58
N SER A 262 -9.06 28.58 -16.18
CA SER A 262 -10.42 28.01 -15.98
C SER A 262 -10.54 26.59 -16.54
N SER A 263 -9.97 26.33 -17.71
CA SER A 263 -9.94 25.01 -18.32
C SER A 263 -9.07 24.04 -17.49
N LEU A 264 -7.92 24.52 -17.00
CA LEU A 264 -7.06 23.75 -16.12
C LEU A 264 -7.78 23.31 -14.84
N LYS A 265 -8.51 24.22 -14.18
CA LYS A 265 -9.30 23.90 -12.97
C LYS A 265 -10.33 22.79 -13.24
N GLN A 266 -11.04 22.86 -14.36
CA GLN A 266 -12.02 21.82 -14.75
C GLN A 266 -11.35 20.47 -15.02
N LEU A 267 -10.18 20.46 -15.67
CA LEU A 267 -9.43 19.23 -15.97
C LEU A 267 -8.97 18.50 -14.73
N VAL A 268 -8.61 19.23 -13.67
CA VAL A 268 -8.06 18.63 -12.44
C VAL A 268 -9.10 18.45 -11.32
N GLU A 269 -10.33 18.88 -11.50
CA GLU A 269 -11.39 18.84 -10.49
C GLU A 269 -11.75 17.42 -10.01
N GLY A 270 -11.58 16.41 -10.87
CA GLY A 270 -11.89 15.01 -10.54
C GLY A 270 -10.84 14.28 -9.71
N PHE A 271 -9.66 14.87 -9.46
CA PHE A 271 -8.60 14.20 -8.71
C PHE A 271 -8.77 14.39 -7.19
N THR A 272 -8.35 13.39 -6.43
CA THR A 272 -8.61 13.30 -4.97
C THR A 272 -7.50 13.91 -4.10
N PHE A 273 -6.40 14.35 -4.69
CA PHE A 273 -5.31 15.02 -3.98
C PHE A 273 -5.40 16.54 -4.06
N THR A 274 -4.71 17.24 -3.16
CA THR A 274 -4.71 18.72 -3.13
C THR A 274 -3.95 19.28 -4.31
N ILE A 275 -4.56 20.25 -5.04
CA ILE A 275 -3.95 20.94 -6.18
C ILE A 275 -3.95 22.45 -5.91
N GLU A 276 -2.78 23.07 -6.03
CA GLU A 276 -2.58 24.51 -5.97
C GLU A 276 -2.18 25.03 -7.36
N ILE A 277 -2.88 26.06 -7.83
CA ILE A 277 -2.65 26.69 -9.14
C ILE A 277 -2.25 28.15 -8.92
N SER A 278 -1.05 28.53 -9.37
CA SER A 278 -0.47 29.87 -9.22
C SER A 278 -0.03 30.50 -10.55
#